data_2d3d5be264bec18706e7f5a7878690da
#
_entry.id   2d3d5be264bec18706e7f5a7878690da
#
_cell.length_a   1.000
_cell.length_b   1.000
_cell.length_c   1.000
_cell.angle_alpha   90.00
_cell.angle_beta   90.00
_cell.angle_gamma   90.00
#
_symmetry.space_group_name_H-M   'P 1'
#
loop_
_entity.id
_entity.type
_entity.pdbx_description
1 polymer ?
#
loop_
_entity_poly.entity_id
_entity_poly.type
_entity_poly.pdbx_seq_one_letter_code
_entity_poly.pdbx_strand_id
1 'polypeptide(L)'
;MSSAGAVDLSLKIGALRLRNPILAASGTFGYGLEFAHLVELERLGGFVTKGLSREPIEGAPAPRLCETPSGMLNAVGLQNVGVRAFVAEKLPVLRKFDTAIIANVFGYTLEDYVEVLRVLEDADGLAGYELNISCPNVKRGGMQFASDPASVAEVVRAARSVVAKRPLWVKLSPLVTDIGLIARAAEEAGADALTVANTYPAMAIDYRTGKSRLGNQTGGLSGPAIKPITLRLVWEARKAVKTPIVGLGGVETVEDVLDYLAVGASAVQVGTASFLTRRPVSDLLRVLKVSFVDVIRLLSMRYEVNFSQKTVDIMMFSCYTF
;
A
#
# COMPACT_ATOMS: atom_id res chain seq x y z
N MET A 1 -26.98 -17.25 25.21
CA MET A 1 -26.38 -16.67 24.00
C MET A 1 -24.87 -16.76 24.22
N SER A 2 -24.22 -17.72 23.59
CA SER A 2 -22.76 -17.94 23.70
C SER A 2 -22.03 -16.73 23.10
N SER A 3 -21.12 -16.13 23.85
CA SER A 3 -20.22 -15.08 23.33
C SER A 3 -19.34 -15.71 22.26
N ALA A 4 -19.67 -15.47 21.00
CA ALA A 4 -18.76 -15.84 19.90
C ALA A 4 -17.40 -15.21 20.21
N GLY A 5 -16.38 -16.05 20.44
CA GLY A 5 -15.02 -15.61 20.69
C GLY A 5 -14.57 -14.61 19.63
N ALA A 6 -13.88 -13.55 20.01
CA ALA A 6 -13.39 -12.54 19.07
C ALA A 6 -12.45 -13.19 18.06
N VAL A 7 -12.75 -13.10 16.78
CA VAL A 7 -11.89 -13.61 15.69
C VAL A 7 -10.55 -12.86 15.71
N ASP A 8 -9.45 -13.60 15.80
CA ASP A 8 -8.10 -13.02 15.67
C ASP A 8 -7.81 -12.74 14.18
N LEU A 9 -7.75 -11.46 13.83
CA LEU A 9 -7.40 -10.99 12.48
C LEU A 9 -5.91 -10.68 12.33
N SER A 10 -5.09 -10.97 13.35
CA SER A 10 -3.66 -10.68 13.28
C SER A 10 -2.96 -11.55 12.24
N LEU A 11 -1.96 -10.97 11.59
CA LEU A 11 -1.14 -11.65 10.58
C LEU A 11 0.31 -11.19 10.65
N LYS A 12 1.18 -11.96 10.00
CA LYS A 12 2.59 -11.60 9.82
C LYS A 12 2.90 -11.31 8.36
N ILE A 13 3.61 -10.22 8.10
CA ILE A 13 4.19 -9.88 6.80
C ILE A 13 5.70 -9.73 7.01
N GLY A 14 6.46 -10.75 6.62
CA GLY A 14 7.86 -10.84 7.02
C GLY A 14 7.99 -10.90 8.55
N ALA A 15 8.83 -10.04 9.11
CA ALA A 15 8.99 -9.91 10.55
C ALA A 15 7.91 -9.04 11.22
N LEU A 16 7.12 -8.27 10.46
CA LEU A 16 6.11 -7.37 10.99
C LEU A 16 4.82 -8.12 11.33
N ARG A 17 4.37 -7.97 12.59
CA ARG A 17 3.04 -8.42 13.00
C ARG A 17 2.05 -7.24 12.90
N LEU A 18 0.98 -7.45 12.12
CA LEU A 18 -0.15 -6.55 12.02
C LEU A 18 -1.31 -7.10 12.84
N ARG A 19 -2.08 -6.23 13.49
CA ARG A 19 -3.27 -6.63 14.27
C ARG A 19 -4.47 -7.06 13.42
N ASN A 20 -4.47 -6.63 12.14
CA ASN A 20 -5.47 -7.00 11.14
C ASN A 20 -4.94 -6.66 9.73
N PRO A 21 -5.59 -7.16 8.65
CA PRO A 21 -5.08 -7.01 7.29
C PRO A 21 -5.37 -5.65 6.63
N ILE A 22 -5.90 -4.64 7.35
CA ILE A 22 -6.30 -3.36 6.75
C ILE A 22 -5.33 -2.26 7.14
N LEU A 23 -4.72 -1.64 6.15
CA LEU A 23 -3.83 -0.50 6.30
C LEU A 23 -4.38 0.72 5.55
N ALA A 24 -4.05 1.93 6.01
CA ALA A 24 -4.25 3.11 5.19
C ALA A 24 -3.08 3.30 4.21
N ALA A 25 -3.40 3.67 2.96
CA ALA A 25 -2.42 3.77 1.88
C ALA A 25 -1.63 5.08 1.91
N SER A 26 -0.40 5.01 1.43
CA SER A 26 0.41 6.21 1.13
C SER A 26 -0.29 7.14 0.14
N GLY A 27 -0.13 8.43 0.34
CA GLY A 27 -0.65 9.49 -0.54
C GLY A 27 -2.08 9.95 -0.21
N THR A 28 -2.88 9.15 0.47
CA THR A 28 -4.28 9.48 0.82
C THR A 28 -4.51 9.61 2.33
N PHE A 29 -3.48 9.40 3.14
CA PHE A 29 -3.57 9.41 4.60
C PHE A 29 -2.57 10.38 5.25
N GLY A 30 -1.98 11.28 4.46
CA GLY A 30 -0.97 12.22 4.95
C GLY A 30 0.19 11.49 5.65
N TYR A 31 0.59 12.00 6.79
CA TYR A 31 1.51 11.33 7.71
C TYR A 31 0.79 10.56 8.84
N GLY A 32 -0.56 10.47 8.79
CA GLY A 32 -1.39 9.86 9.81
C GLY A 32 -1.94 10.88 10.83
N LEU A 33 -1.20 11.93 11.17
CA LEU A 33 -1.62 12.94 12.15
C LEU A 33 -2.84 13.72 11.68
N GLU A 34 -2.93 13.97 10.38
CA GLU A 34 -4.03 14.68 9.74
C GLU A 34 -5.38 13.95 9.91
N PHE A 35 -5.33 12.64 10.12
CA PHE A 35 -6.51 11.79 10.28
C PHE A 35 -6.73 11.30 11.71
N ALA A 36 -5.80 11.55 12.64
CA ALA A 36 -5.87 11.04 14.02
C ALA A 36 -7.12 11.52 14.79
N HIS A 37 -7.73 12.63 14.41
CA HIS A 37 -8.98 13.12 14.98
C HIS A 37 -10.25 12.56 14.32
N LEU A 38 -10.11 11.87 13.17
CA LEU A 38 -11.20 11.28 12.41
C LEU A 38 -11.23 9.75 12.52
N VAL A 39 -10.09 9.13 12.75
CA VAL A 39 -9.90 7.68 12.75
C VAL A 39 -9.10 7.26 13.98
N GLU A 40 -9.57 6.24 14.69
CA GLU A 40 -8.80 5.57 15.74
C GLU A 40 -7.64 4.79 15.09
N LEU A 41 -6.44 5.39 15.03
CA LEU A 41 -5.28 4.81 14.35
C LEU A 41 -4.91 3.43 14.89
N GLU A 42 -5.13 3.21 16.19
CA GLU A 42 -4.87 1.95 16.88
C GLU A 42 -5.77 0.79 16.42
N ARG A 43 -6.87 1.09 15.73
CA ARG A 43 -7.74 0.04 15.16
C ARG A 43 -7.27 -0.48 13.83
N LEU A 44 -6.42 0.28 13.12
CA LEU A 44 -5.83 -0.14 11.84
C LEU A 44 -4.76 -1.21 12.07
N GLY A 45 -4.54 -2.08 11.10
CA GLY A 45 -3.35 -2.93 11.03
C GLY A 45 -2.08 -2.10 10.96
N GLY A 46 -2.18 -0.92 10.38
CA GLY A 46 -1.13 0.07 10.25
C GLY A 46 -1.50 1.13 9.23
N PHE A 47 -0.57 2.01 8.94
CA PHE A 47 -0.69 2.93 7.81
C PHE A 47 0.66 3.18 7.15
N VAL A 48 0.62 3.54 5.87
CA VAL A 48 1.79 3.90 5.08
C VAL A 48 1.80 5.43 4.95
N THR A 49 2.89 6.06 5.39
CA THR A 49 3.01 7.52 5.38
C THR A 49 3.01 8.07 3.96
N LYS A 50 2.76 9.37 3.83
CA LYS A 50 3.09 10.12 2.63
C LYS A 50 4.56 9.86 2.25
N GLY A 51 4.83 9.78 0.94
CA GLY A 51 6.18 9.51 0.45
C GLY A 51 7.19 10.53 0.96
N LEU A 52 8.35 10.04 1.38
CA LEU A 52 9.46 10.82 1.91
C LEU A 52 10.61 10.81 0.91
N SER A 53 11.12 11.99 0.59
CA SER A 53 12.35 12.21 -0.15
C SER A 53 13.43 12.79 0.76
N ARG A 54 14.64 12.86 0.25
CA ARG A 54 15.79 13.44 0.95
C ARG A 54 15.51 14.88 1.37
N GLU A 55 15.07 15.70 0.42
CA GLU A 55 14.74 17.12 0.61
C GLU A 55 13.21 17.31 0.47
N PRO A 56 12.65 18.39 1.04
CA PRO A 56 11.23 18.70 0.87
C PRO A 56 10.88 19.03 -0.58
N ILE A 57 9.66 18.71 -0.98
CA ILE A 57 9.12 18.95 -2.33
C ILE A 57 7.77 19.66 -2.21
N GLU A 58 7.59 20.78 -2.91
CA GLU A 58 6.34 21.56 -2.91
C GLU A 58 5.20 20.87 -3.69
N GLY A 59 5.54 20.02 -4.64
CA GLY A 59 4.59 19.29 -5.46
C GLY A 59 4.15 20.04 -6.73
N ALA A 60 3.12 19.52 -7.38
CA ALA A 60 2.60 20.05 -8.63
C ALA A 60 1.68 21.28 -8.43
N PRO A 61 1.45 22.10 -9.49
CA PRO A 61 0.46 23.16 -9.46
C PRO A 61 -0.96 22.66 -9.20
N ALA A 62 -1.80 23.48 -8.61
CA ALA A 62 -3.23 23.21 -8.49
C ALA A 62 -3.96 23.42 -9.83
N PRO A 63 -5.12 22.75 -10.07
CA PRO A 63 -5.77 21.74 -9.23
C PRO A 63 -5.01 20.42 -9.21
N ARG A 64 -4.89 19.79 -8.02
CA ARG A 64 -4.15 18.55 -7.84
C ARG A 64 -5.02 17.30 -7.81
N LEU A 65 -6.33 17.48 -7.68
CA LEU A 65 -7.33 16.41 -7.61
C LEU A 65 -8.47 16.71 -8.57
N CYS A 66 -9.01 15.66 -9.18
CA CYS A 66 -10.18 15.74 -10.04
C CYS A 66 -10.99 14.45 -9.90
N GLU A 67 -12.26 14.59 -9.52
CA GLU A 67 -13.19 13.46 -9.45
C GLU A 67 -13.51 12.92 -10.84
N THR A 68 -13.72 11.61 -10.90
CA THR A 68 -14.22 10.88 -12.07
C THR A 68 -15.45 10.07 -11.67
N PRO A 69 -16.30 9.58 -12.61
CA PRO A 69 -17.52 8.85 -12.26
C PRO A 69 -17.32 7.65 -11.35
N SER A 70 -16.15 7.00 -11.36
CA SER A 70 -15.84 5.80 -10.57
C SER A 70 -14.48 5.87 -9.89
N GLY A 71 -14.05 7.07 -9.49
CA GLY A 71 -12.77 7.23 -8.81
C GLY A 71 -12.26 8.66 -8.84
N MET A 72 -10.96 8.82 -8.81
CA MET A 72 -10.31 10.11 -8.70
C MET A 72 -8.98 10.13 -9.46
N LEU A 73 -8.70 11.25 -10.11
CA LEU A 73 -7.39 11.57 -10.63
C LEU A 73 -6.62 12.42 -9.62
N ASN A 74 -5.35 12.13 -9.43
CA ASN A 74 -4.46 12.95 -8.64
C ASN A 74 -3.18 13.32 -9.41
N ALA A 75 -2.72 14.53 -9.19
CA ALA A 75 -1.43 15.04 -9.65
C ALA A 75 -0.78 15.84 -8.51
N VAL A 76 -0.55 15.19 -7.36
CA VAL A 76 0.00 15.85 -6.16
C VAL A 76 1.47 16.26 -6.35
N GLY A 77 2.21 15.54 -7.20
CA GLY A 77 3.60 15.87 -7.51
C GLY A 77 4.56 15.57 -6.37
N LEU A 78 4.32 14.50 -5.62
CA LEU A 78 5.20 14.00 -4.55
C LEU A 78 5.49 15.02 -3.43
N GLN A 79 4.60 16.01 -3.22
CA GLN A 79 4.73 16.98 -2.14
C GLN A 79 5.02 16.27 -0.81
N ASN A 80 6.08 16.70 -0.10
CA ASN A 80 6.45 16.15 1.20
C ASN A 80 7.39 17.10 1.95
N VAL A 81 7.56 16.85 3.25
CA VAL A 81 8.38 17.70 4.13
C VAL A 81 9.86 17.32 4.15
N GLY A 82 10.26 16.28 3.44
CA GLY A 82 11.59 15.70 3.53
C GLY A 82 11.77 14.79 4.75
N VAL A 83 12.69 13.84 4.65
CA VAL A 83 12.88 12.81 5.68
C VAL A 83 13.34 13.40 7.02
N ARG A 84 14.19 14.42 7.03
CA ARG A 84 14.74 15.00 8.27
C ARG A 84 13.66 15.72 9.07
N ALA A 85 12.81 16.53 8.43
CA ALA A 85 11.68 17.18 9.09
C ALA A 85 10.63 16.17 9.57
N PHE A 86 10.37 15.09 8.80
CA PHE A 86 9.49 14.01 9.24
C PHE A 86 9.98 13.37 10.54
N VAL A 87 11.27 13.01 10.62
CA VAL A 87 11.86 12.38 11.81
C VAL A 87 11.86 13.34 13.01
N ALA A 88 12.15 14.62 12.79
CA ALA A 88 12.23 15.61 13.85
C ALA A 88 10.87 16.06 14.41
N GLU A 89 9.85 16.19 13.53
CA GLU A 89 8.59 16.86 13.89
C GLU A 89 7.39 15.92 13.94
N LYS A 90 7.29 14.96 13.00
CA LYS A 90 6.10 14.12 12.85
C LYS A 90 6.23 12.82 13.64
N LEU A 91 7.34 12.12 13.47
CA LEU A 91 7.55 10.79 14.07
C LEU A 91 7.47 10.77 15.60
N PRO A 92 7.97 11.79 16.36
CA PRO A 92 7.83 11.83 17.82
C PRO A 92 6.37 11.85 18.31
N VAL A 93 5.47 12.40 17.51
CA VAL A 93 4.03 12.40 17.82
C VAL A 93 3.39 11.08 17.39
N LEU A 94 3.71 10.60 16.19
CA LEU A 94 3.16 9.37 15.60
C LEU A 94 3.45 8.13 16.45
N ARG A 95 4.66 8.00 16.98
CA ARG A 95 5.06 6.82 17.81
C ARG A 95 4.31 6.69 19.14
N LYS A 96 3.46 7.67 19.50
CA LYS A 96 2.58 7.58 20.66
C LYS A 96 1.35 6.73 20.41
N PHE A 97 1.01 6.49 19.15
CA PHE A 97 -0.10 5.64 18.75
C PHE A 97 0.37 4.18 18.62
N ASP A 98 -0.40 3.26 19.19
CA ASP A 98 -0.15 1.81 19.08
C ASP A 98 -0.65 1.28 17.72
N THR A 99 0.09 1.59 16.66
CA THR A 99 -0.19 1.17 15.29
C THR A 99 1.10 1.00 14.48
N ALA A 100 1.09 0.15 13.46
CA ALA A 100 2.26 -0.03 12.61
C ALA A 100 2.43 1.17 11.64
N ILE A 101 3.53 1.90 11.81
CA ILE A 101 3.89 3.05 10.97
C ILE A 101 4.90 2.58 9.93
N ILE A 102 4.51 2.57 8.66
CA ILE A 102 5.36 2.17 7.55
C ILE A 102 5.73 3.44 6.77
N ALA A 103 7.02 3.76 6.71
CA ALA A 103 7.48 4.94 5.99
C ALA A 103 7.55 4.63 4.48
N ASN A 104 6.80 5.39 3.66
CA ASN A 104 6.93 5.31 2.20
C ASN A 104 8.13 6.15 1.77
N VAL A 105 9.01 5.57 0.97
CA VAL A 105 10.28 6.16 0.53
C VAL A 105 10.35 6.22 -0.97
N PHE A 106 10.74 7.36 -1.51
CA PHE A 106 11.04 7.49 -2.92
C PHE A 106 12.30 8.35 -3.15
N GLY A 107 12.89 8.21 -4.33
CA GLY A 107 14.05 8.97 -4.75
C GLY A 107 14.09 9.12 -6.26
N TYR A 108 14.95 9.99 -6.75
CA TYR A 108 15.24 10.17 -8.18
C TYR A 108 16.51 9.45 -8.59
N THR A 109 17.35 9.09 -7.64
CA THR A 109 18.58 8.31 -7.80
C THR A 109 18.65 7.20 -6.75
N LEU A 110 19.51 6.22 -6.92
CA LEU A 110 19.76 5.18 -5.92
C LEU A 110 20.22 5.77 -4.60
N GLU A 111 21.08 6.79 -4.68
CA GLU A 111 21.64 7.50 -3.55
C GLU A 111 20.55 8.18 -2.72
N ASP A 112 19.48 8.71 -3.36
CA ASP A 112 18.35 9.31 -2.65
C ASP A 112 17.62 8.27 -1.79
N TYR A 113 17.33 7.07 -2.34
CA TYR A 113 16.71 5.99 -1.57
C TYR A 113 17.57 5.57 -0.38
N VAL A 114 18.86 5.39 -0.61
CA VAL A 114 19.82 4.97 0.42
C VAL A 114 19.93 6.01 1.53
N GLU A 115 20.03 7.30 1.20
CA GLU A 115 20.14 8.38 2.19
C GLU A 115 18.87 8.51 3.03
N VAL A 116 17.69 8.47 2.40
CA VAL A 116 16.41 8.51 3.13
C VAL A 116 16.30 7.34 4.09
N LEU A 117 16.62 6.13 3.63
CA LEU A 117 16.54 4.92 4.47
C LEU A 117 17.54 4.94 5.62
N ARG A 118 18.76 5.47 5.44
CA ARG A 118 19.73 5.64 6.53
C ARG A 118 19.17 6.52 7.64
N VAL A 119 18.61 7.68 7.28
CA VAL A 119 17.99 8.57 8.27
C VAL A 119 16.85 7.90 9.02
N LEU A 120 16.04 7.08 8.32
CA LEU A 120 14.91 6.38 8.92
C LEU A 120 15.34 5.16 9.76
N GLU A 121 16.42 4.46 9.39
CA GLU A 121 16.95 3.33 10.16
C GLU A 121 17.50 3.76 11.54
N ASP A 122 18.02 4.98 11.63
CA ASP A 122 18.49 5.56 12.89
C ASP A 122 17.34 6.09 13.78
N ALA A 123 16.12 6.20 13.24
CA ALA A 123 14.96 6.71 13.97
C ALA A 123 14.14 5.58 14.59
N ASP A 124 13.62 5.81 15.81
CA ASP A 124 12.72 4.89 16.49
C ASP A 124 11.25 5.16 16.20
N GLY A 125 10.41 4.11 16.24
CA GLY A 125 8.96 4.20 16.12
C GLY A 125 8.40 3.85 14.75
N LEU A 126 9.24 3.42 13.80
CA LEU A 126 8.81 2.87 12.52
C LEU A 126 8.72 1.35 12.58
N ALA A 127 7.71 0.79 11.92
CA ALA A 127 7.47 -0.65 11.82
C ALA A 127 8.05 -1.27 10.55
N GLY A 128 8.27 -0.47 9.49
CA GLY A 128 8.79 -0.93 8.21
C GLY A 128 8.93 0.19 7.20
N TYR A 129 9.34 -0.18 5.99
CA TYR A 129 9.49 0.73 4.86
C TYR A 129 8.74 0.22 3.65
N GLU A 130 8.19 1.13 2.85
CA GLU A 130 7.62 0.85 1.53
C GLU A 130 8.36 1.66 0.48
N LEU A 131 9.17 1.00 -0.35
CA LEU A 131 9.84 1.64 -1.48
C LEU A 131 8.82 1.94 -2.57
N ASN A 132 8.62 3.19 -2.88
CA ASN A 132 7.85 3.62 -4.02
C ASN A 132 8.76 3.74 -5.26
N ILE A 133 8.90 2.64 -5.98
CA ILE A 133 9.72 2.58 -7.21
C ILE A 133 8.94 3.03 -8.45
N SER A 134 7.67 3.39 -8.31
CA SER A 134 6.77 3.75 -9.43
C SER A 134 6.93 5.18 -9.91
N CYS A 135 7.94 5.93 -9.46
CA CYS A 135 8.12 7.32 -9.84
C CYS A 135 8.55 7.42 -11.32
N PRO A 136 7.74 8.06 -12.20
CA PRO A 136 8.03 8.12 -13.64
C PRO A 136 9.21 9.05 -13.99
N ASN A 137 9.76 9.78 -13.02
CA ASN A 137 10.71 10.87 -13.25
C ASN A 137 12.17 10.49 -13.05
N VAL A 138 12.49 9.23 -12.75
CA VAL A 138 13.87 8.80 -12.60
C VAL A 138 14.43 8.41 -13.96
N LYS A 139 15.00 9.40 -14.63
CA LYS A 139 15.68 9.22 -15.90
C LYS A 139 17.17 8.98 -15.67
N ARG A 140 17.58 7.72 -15.65
CA ARG A 140 18.95 7.35 -15.99
C ARG A 140 18.90 6.73 -17.39
N GLY A 141 19.36 7.45 -18.41
CA GLY A 141 19.42 6.93 -19.78
C GLY A 141 18.06 6.60 -20.44
N GLY A 142 16.95 7.20 -19.99
CA GLY A 142 15.61 6.97 -20.60
C GLY A 142 14.83 5.78 -20.03
N MET A 143 15.35 5.01 -19.08
CA MET A 143 14.64 3.90 -18.42
C MET A 143 13.93 4.37 -17.15
N GLN A 144 12.68 3.94 -16.98
CA GLN A 144 11.93 4.06 -15.74
C GLN A 144 12.28 2.84 -14.85
N PHE A 145 12.74 3.06 -13.62
CA PHE A 145 13.07 1.95 -12.70
C PHE A 145 11.94 0.93 -12.55
N ALA A 146 10.69 1.37 -12.65
CA ALA A 146 9.52 0.56 -12.39
C ALA A 146 9.18 -0.50 -13.44
N SER A 147 9.71 -0.42 -14.65
CA SER A 147 9.30 -1.25 -15.79
C SER A 147 10.31 -2.30 -16.22
N ASP A 148 11.53 -2.21 -15.70
CA ASP A 148 12.61 -3.14 -16.02
C ASP A 148 13.01 -3.95 -14.77
N PRO A 149 13.00 -5.31 -14.83
CA PRO A 149 13.36 -6.16 -13.71
C PRO A 149 14.76 -5.91 -13.13
N ALA A 150 15.75 -5.61 -13.97
CA ALA A 150 17.12 -5.36 -13.52
C ALA A 150 17.21 -4.07 -12.70
N SER A 151 16.54 -3.02 -13.16
CA SER A 151 16.46 -1.73 -12.46
C SER A 151 15.71 -1.84 -11.13
N VAL A 152 14.63 -2.61 -11.08
CA VAL A 152 13.91 -2.92 -9.83
C VAL A 152 14.84 -3.63 -8.85
N ALA A 153 15.54 -4.66 -9.29
CA ALA A 153 16.48 -5.39 -8.45
C ALA A 153 17.63 -4.52 -7.94
N GLU A 154 18.11 -3.58 -8.75
CA GLU A 154 19.18 -2.64 -8.36
C GLU A 154 18.72 -1.74 -7.20
N VAL A 155 17.54 -1.11 -7.33
CA VAL A 155 16.97 -0.25 -6.27
C VAL A 155 16.72 -1.03 -4.98
N VAL A 156 16.14 -2.23 -5.08
CA VAL A 156 15.83 -3.06 -3.90
C VAL A 156 17.10 -3.51 -3.20
N ARG A 157 18.14 -3.94 -3.94
CA ARG A 157 19.45 -4.31 -3.34
C ARG A 157 20.11 -3.11 -2.69
N ALA A 158 20.09 -1.93 -3.33
CA ALA A 158 20.65 -0.72 -2.76
C ALA A 158 19.94 -0.35 -1.45
N ALA A 159 18.63 -0.41 -1.41
CA ALA A 159 17.83 -0.21 -0.20
C ALA A 159 18.14 -1.26 0.87
N ARG A 160 18.20 -2.54 0.50
CA ARG A 160 18.49 -3.65 1.42
C ARG A 160 19.88 -3.55 2.05
N SER A 161 20.86 -2.96 1.36
CA SER A 161 22.21 -2.78 1.89
C SER A 161 22.28 -1.90 3.15
N VAL A 162 21.26 -1.07 3.39
CA VAL A 162 21.18 -0.17 4.54
C VAL A 162 20.03 -0.49 5.49
N VAL A 163 19.03 -1.24 5.04
CA VAL A 163 17.89 -1.66 5.87
C VAL A 163 18.19 -3.02 6.51
N ALA A 164 18.43 -3.01 7.82
CA ALA A 164 18.76 -4.22 8.57
C ALA A 164 17.73 -4.55 9.66
N LYS A 165 17.08 -3.55 10.25
CA LYS A 165 16.25 -3.71 11.43
C LYS A 165 14.78 -4.01 11.12
N ARG A 166 14.28 -3.56 9.96
CA ARG A 166 12.85 -3.51 9.65
C ARG A 166 12.53 -4.15 8.30
N PRO A 167 11.30 -4.64 8.08
CA PRO A 167 10.88 -5.16 6.79
C PRO A 167 10.86 -4.06 5.72
N LEU A 168 11.28 -4.46 4.52
CA LEU A 168 11.33 -3.65 3.32
C LEU A 168 10.27 -4.13 2.33
N TRP A 169 9.21 -3.35 2.15
CA TRP A 169 8.19 -3.60 1.15
C TRP A 169 8.52 -2.86 -0.13
N VAL A 170 8.05 -3.36 -1.26
CA VAL A 170 8.26 -2.72 -2.57
C VAL A 170 6.92 -2.48 -3.24
N LYS A 171 6.59 -1.21 -3.51
CA LYS A 171 5.38 -0.81 -4.19
C LYS A 171 5.60 -0.76 -5.69
N LEU A 172 4.94 -1.70 -6.39
CA LEU A 172 5.10 -1.92 -7.82
C LEU A 172 4.26 -0.95 -8.65
N SER A 173 4.75 -0.64 -9.83
CA SER A 173 4.00 0.08 -10.86
C SER A 173 3.02 -0.86 -11.54
N PRO A 174 1.79 -0.40 -11.86
CA PRO A 174 0.88 -1.17 -12.70
C PRO A 174 1.23 -1.10 -14.19
N LEU A 175 2.17 -0.22 -14.58
CA LEU A 175 2.55 0.06 -15.97
C LEU A 175 3.65 -0.89 -16.45
N VAL A 176 3.37 -2.16 -16.37
CA VAL A 176 4.31 -3.21 -16.79
C VAL A 176 3.58 -4.24 -17.65
N THR A 177 4.28 -4.84 -18.57
CA THR A 177 3.71 -5.88 -19.44
C THR A 177 3.49 -7.19 -18.68
N ASP A 178 4.40 -7.53 -17.77
CA ASP A 178 4.35 -8.71 -16.92
C ASP A 178 4.73 -8.34 -15.49
N ILE A 179 3.73 -8.26 -14.61
CA ILE A 179 3.93 -7.95 -13.20
C ILE A 179 4.66 -9.07 -12.46
N GLY A 180 4.54 -10.31 -12.93
CA GLY A 180 5.21 -11.46 -12.34
C GLY A 180 6.73 -11.40 -12.49
N LEU A 181 7.25 -10.90 -13.60
CA LEU A 181 8.68 -10.68 -13.79
C LEU A 181 9.22 -9.61 -12.82
N ILE A 182 8.50 -8.51 -12.68
CA ILE A 182 8.86 -7.43 -11.77
C ILE A 182 8.78 -7.89 -10.30
N ALA A 183 7.75 -8.63 -9.96
CA ALA A 183 7.57 -9.20 -8.62
C ALA A 183 8.72 -10.13 -8.23
N ARG A 184 9.12 -11.05 -9.14
CA ARG A 184 10.29 -11.94 -8.92
C ARG A 184 11.58 -11.15 -8.73
N ALA A 185 11.83 -10.15 -9.56
CA ALA A 185 13.02 -9.33 -9.44
C ALA A 185 13.11 -8.62 -8.08
N ALA A 186 11.98 -8.13 -7.56
CA ALA A 186 11.92 -7.52 -6.24
C ALA A 186 12.11 -8.56 -5.12
N GLU A 187 11.46 -9.75 -5.22
CA GLU A 187 11.62 -10.85 -4.25
C GLU A 187 13.07 -11.32 -4.17
N GLU A 188 13.69 -11.63 -5.30
CA GLU A 188 15.09 -12.09 -5.40
C GLU A 188 16.09 -11.03 -4.92
N ALA A 189 15.74 -9.75 -5.03
CA ALA A 189 16.55 -8.65 -4.54
C ALA A 189 16.41 -8.40 -3.03
N GLY A 190 15.47 -9.10 -2.34
CA GLY A 190 15.31 -9.07 -0.89
C GLY A 190 14.13 -8.25 -0.37
N ALA A 191 13.07 -8.08 -1.16
CA ALA A 191 11.82 -7.53 -0.66
C ALA A 191 11.16 -8.49 0.34
N ASP A 192 10.68 -7.98 1.48
CA ASP A 192 9.93 -8.75 2.49
C ASP A 192 8.43 -8.80 2.19
N ALA A 193 7.92 -7.85 1.41
CA ALA A 193 6.56 -7.83 0.87
C ALA A 193 6.48 -6.98 -0.40
N LEU A 194 5.41 -7.19 -1.18
CA LEU A 194 5.12 -6.42 -2.39
C LEU A 194 3.79 -5.70 -2.25
N THR A 195 3.73 -4.39 -2.49
CA THR A 195 2.47 -3.65 -2.61
C THR A 195 2.06 -3.57 -4.08
N VAL A 196 0.91 -4.14 -4.43
CA VAL A 196 0.38 -4.19 -5.80
C VAL A 196 -0.99 -3.53 -5.85
N ALA A 197 -1.14 -2.36 -6.47
CA ALA A 197 -0.18 -1.57 -7.21
C ALA A 197 -0.39 -0.07 -6.98
N ASN A 198 0.43 0.76 -7.64
CA ASN A 198 0.25 2.21 -7.69
C ASN A 198 -0.90 2.61 -8.64
N THR A 199 -1.16 3.91 -8.78
CA THR A 199 -2.20 4.50 -9.63
C THR A 199 -1.88 4.35 -11.13
N TYR A 200 -2.91 4.42 -11.97
CA TYR A 200 -2.81 4.30 -13.43
C TYR A 200 -2.79 5.69 -14.08
N PRO A 201 -1.87 6.00 -15.00
CA PRO A 201 -1.92 7.25 -15.72
C PRO A 201 -3.22 7.42 -16.47
N ALA A 202 -3.84 8.58 -16.30
CA ALA A 202 -5.08 8.93 -16.94
C ALA A 202 -5.18 10.45 -17.10
N MET A 203 -6.24 10.91 -17.78
CA MET A 203 -6.46 12.30 -18.10
C MET A 203 -7.93 12.68 -17.92
N ALA A 204 -8.18 13.91 -17.48
CA ALA A 204 -9.50 14.52 -17.53
C ALA A 204 -9.41 15.87 -18.26
N ILE A 205 -10.25 16.05 -19.28
CA ILE A 205 -10.31 17.25 -20.12
C ILE A 205 -11.62 17.99 -19.87
N ASP A 206 -11.55 19.31 -19.75
CA ASP A 206 -12.69 20.17 -19.94
C ASP A 206 -12.82 20.46 -21.44
N TYR A 207 -13.80 19.88 -22.10
CA TYR A 207 -14.02 20.01 -23.54
C TYR A 207 -14.33 21.46 -23.99
N ARG A 208 -14.81 22.32 -23.07
CA ARG A 208 -15.14 23.72 -23.39
C ARG A 208 -13.88 24.56 -23.53
N THR A 209 -12.85 24.23 -22.76
CA THR A 209 -11.58 24.99 -22.75
C THR A 209 -10.45 24.25 -23.48
N GLY A 210 -10.61 22.95 -23.73
CA GLY A 210 -9.56 22.06 -24.26
C GLY A 210 -8.41 21.82 -23.28
N LYS A 211 -8.56 22.21 -22.00
CA LYS A 211 -7.52 22.10 -20.99
C LYS A 211 -7.73 20.91 -20.07
N SER A 212 -6.64 20.44 -19.48
CA SER A 212 -6.72 19.46 -18.38
C SER A 212 -7.47 20.04 -17.19
N ARG A 213 -8.25 19.19 -16.49
CA ARG A 213 -8.90 19.53 -15.22
C ARG A 213 -7.91 19.46 -14.02
N LEU A 214 -6.67 19.05 -14.26
CA LEU A 214 -5.57 19.07 -13.32
C LEU A 214 -4.59 20.18 -13.69
N GLY A 215 -3.79 20.64 -12.73
CA GLY A 215 -2.67 21.56 -12.99
C GLY A 215 -1.60 20.94 -13.90
N ASN A 216 -1.46 19.62 -13.90
CA ASN A 216 -0.70 18.84 -14.88
C ASN A 216 -1.63 18.32 -15.99
N GLN A 217 -1.06 17.92 -17.13
CA GLN A 217 -1.86 17.35 -18.23
C GLN A 217 -2.47 16.00 -17.85
N THR A 218 -1.74 15.18 -17.11
CA THR A 218 -2.13 13.84 -16.68
C THR A 218 -2.02 13.68 -15.18
N GLY A 219 -2.70 12.68 -14.63
CA GLY A 219 -2.63 12.29 -13.23
C GLY A 219 -2.75 10.78 -13.06
N GLY A 220 -2.63 10.32 -11.82
CA GLY A 220 -2.86 8.93 -11.47
C GLY A 220 -4.33 8.68 -11.17
N LEU A 221 -4.96 7.73 -11.88
CA LEU A 221 -6.30 7.25 -11.61
C LEU A 221 -6.29 6.26 -10.45
N SER A 222 -7.21 6.43 -9.52
CA SER A 222 -7.44 5.58 -8.36
C SER A 222 -8.95 5.44 -8.07
N GLY A 223 -9.31 4.61 -7.09
CA GLY A 223 -10.72 4.35 -6.72
C GLY A 223 -11.30 3.12 -7.41
N PRO A 224 -12.62 2.88 -7.32
CA PRO A 224 -13.28 1.63 -7.76
C PRO A 224 -13.00 1.24 -9.21
N ALA A 225 -12.82 2.21 -10.09
CA ALA A 225 -12.54 1.98 -11.51
C ALA A 225 -11.32 1.08 -11.76
N ILE A 226 -10.31 1.11 -10.88
CA ILE A 226 -9.08 0.33 -11.07
C ILE A 226 -9.09 -1.03 -10.38
N LYS A 227 -10.07 -1.32 -9.51
CA LYS A 227 -10.11 -2.57 -8.74
C LYS A 227 -9.98 -3.82 -9.60
N PRO A 228 -10.78 -4.04 -10.67
CA PRO A 228 -10.71 -5.27 -11.46
C PRO A 228 -9.35 -5.45 -12.15
N ILE A 229 -8.71 -4.36 -12.55
CA ILE A 229 -7.39 -4.40 -13.17
C ILE A 229 -6.34 -4.79 -12.11
N THR A 230 -6.42 -4.19 -10.94
CA THR A 230 -5.45 -4.44 -9.86
C THR A 230 -5.61 -5.83 -9.24
N LEU A 231 -6.84 -6.36 -9.11
CA LEU A 231 -7.09 -7.76 -8.70
C LEU A 231 -6.37 -8.74 -9.62
N ARG A 232 -6.43 -8.53 -10.95
CA ARG A 232 -5.69 -9.34 -11.92
C ARG A 232 -4.18 -9.25 -11.68
N LEU A 233 -3.63 -8.05 -11.45
CA LEU A 233 -2.21 -7.88 -11.18
C LEU A 233 -1.77 -8.59 -9.89
N VAL A 234 -2.58 -8.53 -8.82
CA VAL A 234 -2.30 -9.25 -7.56
C VAL A 234 -2.29 -10.76 -7.81
N TRP A 235 -3.27 -11.28 -8.53
CA TRP A 235 -3.34 -12.70 -8.87
C TRP A 235 -2.14 -13.16 -9.72
N GLU A 236 -1.72 -12.39 -10.73
CA GLU A 236 -0.56 -12.70 -11.55
C GLU A 236 0.75 -12.62 -10.73
N ALA A 237 0.92 -11.60 -9.91
CA ALA A 237 2.07 -11.48 -9.03
C ALA A 237 2.13 -12.66 -8.03
N ARG A 238 0.99 -13.04 -7.42
CA ARG A 238 0.92 -14.16 -6.48
C ARG A 238 1.33 -15.49 -7.10
N LYS A 239 1.04 -15.73 -8.37
CA LYS A 239 1.50 -16.92 -9.10
C LYS A 239 3.02 -16.92 -9.30
N ALA A 240 3.64 -15.78 -9.34
CA ALA A 240 5.05 -15.62 -9.66
C ALA A 240 5.98 -15.66 -8.43
N VAL A 241 5.47 -15.28 -7.22
CA VAL A 241 6.29 -15.11 -6.01
C VAL A 241 5.66 -15.79 -4.79
N LYS A 242 6.51 -16.05 -3.78
CA LYS A 242 6.09 -16.53 -2.45
C LYS A 242 5.98 -15.38 -1.44
N THR A 243 6.68 -14.30 -1.68
CA THR A 243 6.66 -13.09 -0.86
C THR A 243 5.22 -12.59 -0.64
N PRO A 244 4.84 -12.21 0.59
CA PRO A 244 3.52 -11.65 0.88
C PRO A 244 3.17 -10.47 -0.01
N ILE A 245 1.90 -10.40 -0.45
CA ILE A 245 1.40 -9.31 -1.29
C ILE A 245 0.40 -8.49 -0.49
N VAL A 246 0.56 -7.16 -0.54
CA VAL A 246 -0.39 -6.18 -0.02
C VAL A 246 -1.15 -5.59 -1.20
N GLY A 247 -2.45 -5.88 -1.30
CA GLY A 247 -3.29 -5.40 -2.40
C GLY A 247 -3.65 -3.93 -2.24
N LEU A 248 -3.60 -3.16 -3.33
CA LEU A 248 -3.89 -1.72 -3.30
C LEU A 248 -4.55 -1.26 -4.60
N GLY A 249 -5.82 -0.85 -4.52
CA GLY A 249 -6.55 -0.24 -5.63
C GLY A 249 -8.05 -0.49 -5.58
N GLY A 250 -8.84 0.56 -5.38
CA GLY A 250 -10.30 0.51 -5.41
C GLY A 250 -10.97 -0.26 -4.27
N VAL A 251 -10.31 -0.38 -3.12
CA VAL A 251 -10.89 -0.99 -1.92
C VAL A 251 -11.76 0.04 -1.22
N GLU A 252 -13.06 -0.23 -1.11
CA GLU A 252 -14.06 0.62 -0.44
C GLU A 252 -14.94 -0.16 0.53
N THR A 253 -15.17 -1.44 0.28
CA THR A 253 -16.06 -2.30 1.06
C THR A 253 -15.32 -3.50 1.62
N VAL A 254 -15.99 -4.25 2.49
CA VAL A 254 -15.46 -5.50 3.03
C VAL A 254 -15.31 -6.54 1.95
N GLU A 255 -16.27 -6.59 1.03
CA GLU A 255 -16.25 -7.49 -0.12
C GLU A 255 -15.02 -7.23 -0.99
N ASP A 256 -14.60 -5.96 -1.15
CA ASP A 256 -13.37 -5.63 -1.86
C ASP A 256 -12.14 -6.20 -1.16
N VAL A 257 -12.08 -6.09 0.17
CA VAL A 257 -10.99 -6.70 0.96
C VAL A 257 -10.95 -8.20 0.73
N LEU A 258 -12.10 -8.87 0.79
CA LEU A 258 -12.21 -10.31 0.62
C LEU A 258 -11.83 -10.75 -0.80
N ASP A 259 -12.17 -9.98 -1.83
CA ASP A 259 -11.75 -10.23 -3.20
C ASP A 259 -10.21 -10.20 -3.32
N TYR A 260 -9.54 -9.24 -2.68
CA TYR A 260 -8.08 -9.17 -2.66
C TYR A 260 -7.45 -10.36 -1.92
N LEU A 261 -8.00 -10.74 -0.78
CA LEU A 261 -7.53 -11.92 -0.05
C LEU A 261 -7.74 -13.21 -0.87
N ALA A 262 -8.89 -13.34 -1.57
CA ALA A 262 -9.20 -14.48 -2.41
C ALA A 262 -8.24 -14.65 -3.60
N VAL A 263 -7.71 -13.56 -4.17
CA VAL A 263 -6.72 -13.62 -5.25
C VAL A 263 -5.27 -13.73 -4.74
N GLY A 264 -5.09 -13.84 -3.40
CA GLY A 264 -3.80 -14.16 -2.79
C GLY A 264 -3.06 -13.00 -2.15
N ALA A 265 -3.71 -11.85 -1.92
CA ALA A 265 -3.16 -10.81 -1.05
C ALA A 265 -3.17 -11.29 0.40
N SER A 266 -2.17 -10.89 1.18
CA SER A 266 -2.09 -11.13 2.63
C SER A 266 -2.74 -10.00 3.44
N ALA A 267 -2.74 -8.80 2.89
CA ALA A 267 -3.33 -7.60 3.47
C ALA A 267 -3.75 -6.64 2.35
N VAL A 268 -4.44 -5.56 2.70
CA VAL A 268 -4.85 -4.52 1.75
C VAL A 268 -4.51 -3.13 2.27
N GLN A 269 -4.24 -2.22 1.36
CA GLN A 269 -4.17 -0.78 1.64
C GLN A 269 -5.41 -0.09 1.07
N VAL A 270 -6.05 0.76 1.89
CA VAL A 270 -7.21 1.57 1.52
C VAL A 270 -6.74 2.98 1.20
N GLY A 271 -6.97 3.41 -0.04
CA GLY A 271 -6.52 4.71 -0.55
C GLY A 271 -7.68 5.71 -0.69
N THR A 272 -8.20 5.85 -1.90
CA THR A 272 -9.21 6.86 -2.29
C THR A 272 -10.46 6.86 -1.43
N ALA A 273 -10.89 5.72 -0.94
CA ALA A 273 -12.04 5.62 -0.03
C ALA A 273 -11.87 6.45 1.25
N SER A 274 -10.65 6.72 1.70
CA SER A 274 -10.38 7.60 2.84
C SER A 274 -10.86 9.04 2.62
N PHE A 275 -11.05 9.47 1.37
CA PHE A 275 -11.59 10.80 1.03
C PHE A 275 -13.08 10.80 0.74
N LEU A 276 -13.62 9.68 0.22
CA LEU A 276 -14.96 9.65 -0.37
C LEU A 276 -16.03 9.17 0.61
N THR A 277 -15.67 8.38 1.60
CA THR A 277 -16.65 7.79 2.51
C THR A 277 -16.74 8.57 3.82
N ARG A 278 -17.98 8.91 4.24
CA ARG A 278 -18.27 9.31 5.63
C ARG A 278 -18.06 8.15 6.61
N ARG A 279 -17.70 6.97 6.11
CA ARG A 279 -17.36 5.79 6.93
C ARG A 279 -15.85 5.69 7.04
N PRO A 280 -15.29 5.86 8.22
CA PRO A 280 -13.86 5.73 8.43
C PRO A 280 -13.38 4.32 8.06
N VAL A 281 -12.13 4.19 7.64
CA VAL A 281 -11.45 2.89 7.37
C VAL A 281 -11.66 1.90 8.52
N SER A 282 -11.82 2.40 9.76
CA SER A 282 -12.17 1.62 10.95
C SER A 282 -13.52 0.88 10.87
N ASP A 283 -14.47 1.34 10.06
CA ASP A 283 -15.77 0.66 9.91
C ASP A 283 -15.66 -0.60 9.05
N LEU A 284 -14.71 -0.65 8.12
CA LEU A 284 -14.38 -1.89 7.40
C LEU A 284 -13.99 -3.01 8.36
N LEU A 285 -13.26 -2.68 9.43
CA LEU A 285 -12.87 -3.65 10.48
C LEU A 285 -14.05 -4.16 11.29
N ARG A 286 -15.06 -3.34 11.52
CA ARG A 286 -16.25 -3.73 12.31
C ARG A 286 -17.07 -4.78 11.56
N VAL A 287 -17.18 -4.65 10.26
CA VAL A 287 -17.96 -5.57 9.41
C VAL A 287 -17.16 -6.84 9.12
N LEU A 288 -15.83 -6.76 8.93
CA LEU A 288 -14.96 -7.91 8.75
C LEU A 288 -15.06 -8.94 9.88
N LYS A 289 -15.17 -8.48 11.13
CA LYS A 289 -15.29 -9.39 12.29
C LYS A 289 -16.54 -10.28 12.24
N VAL A 290 -17.60 -9.83 11.57
CA VAL A 290 -18.87 -10.58 11.45
C VAL A 290 -18.90 -11.46 10.20
N SER A 291 -18.31 -10.99 9.10
CA SER A 291 -18.41 -11.66 7.78
C SER A 291 -17.25 -12.59 7.45
N PHE A 292 -16.09 -12.40 8.11
CA PHE A 292 -14.85 -13.08 7.74
C PHE A 292 -14.92 -14.61 7.87
N VAL A 293 -15.58 -15.11 8.91
CA VAL A 293 -15.77 -16.56 9.13
C VAL A 293 -16.68 -17.17 8.05
N ASP A 294 -17.77 -16.46 7.72
CA ASP A 294 -18.73 -16.94 6.73
C ASP A 294 -18.16 -16.93 5.32
N VAL A 295 -17.32 -15.94 4.99
CA VAL A 295 -16.74 -15.80 3.66
C VAL A 295 -15.58 -16.78 3.45
N ILE A 296 -14.74 -17.03 4.45
CA ILE A 296 -13.72 -18.11 4.32
C ILE A 296 -14.39 -19.46 4.10
N ARG A 297 -15.48 -19.72 4.79
CA ARG A 297 -16.28 -20.93 4.60
C ARG A 297 -16.86 -21.04 3.19
N LEU A 298 -17.33 -19.93 2.63
CA LEU A 298 -17.85 -19.87 1.26
C LEU A 298 -16.74 -19.95 0.20
N LEU A 299 -15.59 -19.32 0.41
CA LEU A 299 -14.46 -19.35 -0.53
C LEU A 299 -13.80 -20.74 -0.56
N SER A 300 -13.64 -21.40 0.58
CA SER A 300 -13.13 -22.77 0.64
C SER A 300 -14.07 -23.78 -0.04
N MET A 301 -15.38 -23.55 0.00
CA MET A 301 -16.39 -24.41 -0.62
C MET A 301 -16.59 -24.16 -2.13
N ARG A 302 -16.31 -22.94 -2.62
CA ARG A 302 -16.75 -22.52 -3.97
C ARG A 302 -15.62 -22.43 -5.00
N TYR A 303 -14.37 -22.28 -4.60
CA TYR A 303 -13.29 -21.95 -5.52
C TYR A 303 -12.08 -22.88 -5.50
N GLU A 304 -12.06 -23.95 -4.67
CA GLU A 304 -10.85 -24.76 -4.46
C GLU A 304 -9.56 -23.91 -4.31
N VAL A 305 -9.69 -22.70 -3.79
CA VAL A 305 -8.57 -21.81 -3.55
C VAL A 305 -7.78 -22.44 -2.41
N ASN A 306 -6.65 -23.03 -2.71
CA ASN A 306 -5.69 -23.53 -1.73
C ASN A 306 -5.12 -22.31 -0.99
N PHE A 307 -5.87 -21.85 0.02
CA PHE A 307 -5.21 -21.13 1.12
C PHE A 307 -4.14 -22.10 1.66
N SER A 308 -2.93 -21.62 1.88
CA SER A 308 -1.92 -22.52 2.46
C SER A 308 -2.58 -23.20 3.66
N GLN A 309 -2.40 -24.52 3.82
CA GLN A 309 -3.02 -25.31 4.89
C GLN A 309 -2.85 -24.61 6.26
N LYS A 310 -1.71 -23.92 6.44
CA LYS A 310 -1.39 -23.12 7.61
C LYS A 310 -2.31 -21.88 7.80
N THR A 311 -2.78 -21.26 6.73
CA THR A 311 -3.71 -20.13 6.79
C THR A 311 -5.13 -20.61 7.11
N VAL A 312 -5.54 -21.74 6.51
CA VAL A 312 -6.81 -22.40 6.81
C VAL A 312 -6.80 -22.96 8.24
N ASP A 313 -5.70 -23.56 8.67
CA ASP A 313 -5.57 -24.13 10.03
C ASP A 313 -5.59 -23.04 11.11
N ILE A 314 -4.91 -21.89 10.90
CA ILE A 314 -5.01 -20.75 11.81
C ILE A 314 -6.44 -20.18 11.85
N MET A 315 -7.12 -20.16 10.72
CA MET A 315 -8.50 -19.70 10.61
C MET A 315 -9.52 -20.71 11.18
N MET A 316 -9.28 -22.02 11.01
CA MET A 316 -10.14 -23.09 11.53
C MET A 316 -9.91 -23.37 13.01
N PHE A 317 -8.66 -23.29 13.51
CA PHE A 317 -8.35 -23.47 14.94
C PHE A 317 -9.01 -22.41 15.82
N SER A 318 -9.17 -21.17 15.30
CA SER A 318 -9.89 -20.10 15.99
C SER A 318 -11.41 -20.32 16.06
N CYS A 319 -11.95 -21.22 15.23
CA CYS A 319 -13.39 -21.53 15.19
C CYS A 319 -13.77 -22.76 16.03
N TYR A 320 -12.83 -23.62 16.43
CA TYR A 320 -13.11 -24.90 17.13
C TYR A 320 -12.59 -24.98 18.57
N THR A 321 -11.96 -23.93 19.11
CA THR A 321 -11.69 -23.88 20.54
C THR A 321 -12.91 -23.30 21.27
N PHE A 322 -13.86 -24.18 21.50
CA PHE A 322 -14.87 -24.12 22.58
C PHE A 322 -14.56 -25.18 23.61
#